data_3237bb8508605f7986cd970b3d93a028
#
_entry.id   3237bb8508605f7986cd970b3d93a028
#
_cell.length_a   1.000
_cell.length_b   1.000
_cell.length_c   1.000
_cell.angle_alpha   90.00
_cell.angle_beta   90.00
_cell.angle_gamma   90.00
#
_symmetry.space_group_name_H-M   'P 1'
#
loop_
_entity.id
_entity.type
_entity.pdbx_description
1 polymer ?
#
loop_
_entity_poly.entity_id
_entity_poly.type
_entity_poly.pdbx_seq_one_letter_code
_entity_poly.pdbx_strand_id
1 'polypeptide(L)'
;FKFTTWGESHGKAIGCVVDGTPPMIELLEKDIQLWLDKRRPGQNQYTSPRNEPDQVEILSGVYEKEGIQYTTGTPISMVIYNKDQKSSDYDDTKEKFRPGHADYTYLSKYGIRDPRGGGRQSARETAMRVAAGAIARKIIPEIEIKGALVQLGDLKIDKTKWDDDFINENPFWCPDKSAINSWEDKINSLVDEGDSCGAIIEIIAKNVPVGLGAPVYGKLDSDLGSAIMSINAVKGVEIGNGFDAVNLKGSENGDEMRMKNNKPAFLSNNSGGILGGISSGQDIIVRFAVKPTSSIRKNRKTIDKTQKDTEIS
;
A
#
# COMPACT_ATOMS: atom_id res chain seq x y z
N PHE A 1 -4.06 -12.29 -13.38
CA PHE A 1 -2.90 -11.46 -13.01
C PHE A 1 -2.38 -11.88 -11.64
N LYS A 2 -1.10 -12.28 -11.56
CA LYS A 2 -0.41 -12.67 -10.33
C LYS A 2 0.98 -12.05 -10.32
N PHE A 3 1.54 -11.83 -9.15
CA PHE A 3 2.93 -11.39 -9.04
C PHE A 3 3.62 -12.01 -7.82
N THR A 4 4.91 -12.19 -7.92
CA THR A 4 5.78 -12.66 -6.83
C THR A 4 6.95 -11.70 -6.70
N THR A 5 7.16 -11.14 -5.51
CA THR A 5 8.29 -10.25 -5.21
C THR A 5 9.43 -11.02 -4.55
N TRP A 6 10.66 -10.60 -4.78
CA TRP A 6 11.88 -11.19 -4.23
C TRP A 6 12.91 -10.11 -3.86
N GLY A 7 13.98 -10.51 -3.19
CA GLY A 7 15.08 -9.65 -2.76
C GLY A 7 14.85 -9.00 -1.39
N GLU A 8 15.91 -8.48 -0.80
CA GLU A 8 15.97 -7.89 0.55
C GLU A 8 16.33 -6.41 0.49
N SER A 9 15.92 -5.65 1.50
CA SER A 9 16.11 -4.20 1.55
C SER A 9 17.57 -3.75 1.49
N HIS A 10 18.49 -4.58 1.97
CA HIS A 10 19.94 -4.37 1.97
C HIS A 10 20.69 -5.45 1.17
N GLY A 11 19.96 -6.22 0.34
CA GLY A 11 20.51 -7.09 -0.68
C GLY A 11 20.96 -6.32 -1.92
N LYS A 12 21.44 -7.01 -2.94
CA LYS A 12 21.87 -6.39 -4.21
C LYS A 12 20.74 -5.68 -4.93
N ALA A 13 19.55 -6.30 -4.91
CA ALA A 13 18.39 -5.83 -5.64
C ALA A 13 17.10 -6.33 -4.98
N ILE A 14 16.00 -5.70 -5.36
CA ILE A 14 14.63 -6.21 -5.20
C ILE A 14 14.02 -6.39 -6.58
N GLY A 15 13.11 -7.33 -6.73
CA GLY A 15 12.45 -7.56 -8.00
C GLY A 15 11.09 -8.21 -7.86
N CYS A 16 10.41 -8.33 -8.98
CA CYS A 16 9.19 -9.11 -9.08
C CYS A 16 9.06 -9.80 -10.44
N VAL A 17 8.28 -10.85 -10.44
CA VAL A 17 7.78 -11.50 -11.66
C VAL A 17 6.27 -11.33 -11.67
N VAL A 18 5.74 -10.79 -12.77
CA VAL A 18 4.31 -10.64 -13.03
C VAL A 18 3.90 -11.64 -14.10
N ASP A 19 2.85 -12.40 -13.83
CA ASP A 19 2.29 -13.38 -14.74
C ASP A 19 0.79 -13.13 -14.98
N GLY A 20 0.29 -13.56 -16.16
CA GLY A 20 -1.10 -13.34 -16.56
C GLY A 20 -1.38 -11.95 -17.10
N THR A 21 -0.38 -11.24 -17.63
CA THR A 21 -0.57 -10.01 -18.39
C THR A 21 -0.96 -10.36 -19.83
N PRO A 22 -2.05 -9.80 -20.40
CA PRO A 22 -2.40 -9.99 -21.80
C PRO A 22 -1.26 -9.52 -22.74
N PRO A 23 -1.09 -10.15 -23.92
CA PRO A 23 -0.15 -9.65 -24.92
C PRO A 23 -0.64 -8.33 -25.55
N MET A 24 0.25 -7.64 -26.25
CA MET A 24 -0.01 -6.43 -27.03
C MET A 24 -0.42 -5.20 -26.21
N ILE A 25 -0.07 -5.16 -24.92
CA ILE A 25 -0.16 -3.94 -24.13
C ILE A 25 1.17 -3.19 -24.28
N GLU A 26 1.14 -1.93 -24.68
CA GLU A 26 2.32 -1.07 -24.69
C GLU A 26 2.86 -0.90 -23.27
N LEU A 27 4.12 -1.24 -23.05
CA LEU A 27 4.77 -1.19 -21.74
C LEU A 27 6.23 -0.78 -21.85
N LEU A 28 6.56 0.33 -21.22
CA LEU A 28 7.92 0.85 -21.09
C LEU A 28 8.27 1.05 -19.62
N GLU A 29 9.55 1.06 -19.29
CA GLU A 29 10.04 1.37 -17.94
C GLU A 29 9.50 2.72 -17.42
N LYS A 30 9.38 3.72 -18.28
CA LYS A 30 8.83 5.05 -17.92
C LYS A 30 7.40 5.00 -17.39
N ASP A 31 6.59 4.05 -17.87
CA ASP A 31 5.19 3.87 -17.42
C ASP A 31 5.14 3.37 -15.96
N ILE A 32 6.12 2.55 -15.60
CA ILE A 32 6.27 2.00 -14.25
C ILE A 32 6.96 3.03 -13.36
N GLN A 33 8.00 3.70 -13.87
CA GLN A 33 8.80 4.69 -13.14
C GLN A 33 7.95 5.84 -12.62
N LEU A 34 6.95 6.30 -13.38
CA LEU A 34 6.00 7.34 -12.97
C LEU A 34 5.36 7.03 -11.59
N TRP A 35 5.03 5.76 -11.32
CA TRP A 35 4.44 5.33 -10.06
C TRP A 35 5.49 5.09 -8.96
N LEU A 36 6.65 4.59 -9.33
CA LEU A 36 7.78 4.43 -8.42
C LEU A 36 8.29 5.78 -7.91
N ASP A 37 8.34 6.79 -8.76
CA ASP A 37 8.73 8.15 -8.38
C ASP A 37 7.79 8.75 -7.33
N LYS A 38 6.50 8.44 -7.39
CA LYS A 38 5.53 8.85 -6.35
C LYS A 38 5.73 8.12 -5.02
N ARG A 39 6.27 6.89 -5.06
CA ARG A 39 6.46 6.03 -3.87
C ARG A 39 7.83 6.22 -3.21
N ARG A 40 8.89 6.51 -3.95
CA ARG A 40 10.28 6.50 -3.45
C ARG A 40 10.46 7.31 -2.16
N PRO A 41 11.40 6.90 -1.26
CA PRO A 41 11.71 7.66 -0.05
C PRO A 41 12.44 8.97 -0.37
N GLY A 42 12.53 9.89 0.60
CA GLY A 42 13.32 11.12 0.46
C GLY A 42 12.63 12.24 -0.32
N GLN A 43 11.31 12.19 -0.52
CA GLN A 43 10.57 13.22 -1.28
C GLN A 43 10.26 14.48 -0.47
N ASN A 44 10.16 14.37 0.84
CA ASN A 44 9.88 15.49 1.75
C ASN A 44 10.46 15.21 3.14
N GLN A 45 10.40 16.21 4.02
CA GLN A 45 10.97 16.15 5.37
C GLN A 45 10.31 15.12 6.31
N TYR A 46 9.13 14.62 5.96
CA TYR A 46 8.36 13.64 6.75
C TYR A 46 8.62 12.19 6.33
N THR A 47 9.44 11.98 5.29
CA THR A 47 9.79 10.64 4.79
C THR A 47 11.17 10.20 5.26
N SER A 48 11.50 8.91 5.09
CA SER A 48 12.82 8.39 5.41
C SER A 48 13.93 9.16 4.69
N PRO A 49 15.08 9.43 5.34
CA PRO A 49 16.23 10.11 4.73
C PRO A 49 16.95 9.24 3.68
N ARG A 50 16.59 7.97 3.54
CA ARG A 50 17.14 7.08 2.52
C ARG A 50 16.84 7.64 1.13
N ASN A 51 17.85 7.71 0.27
CA ASN A 51 17.71 8.19 -1.09
C ASN A 51 17.93 7.07 -2.11
N GLU A 52 16.84 6.51 -2.60
CA GLU A 52 16.86 5.47 -3.64
C GLU A 52 16.17 6.01 -4.89
N PRO A 53 16.80 5.95 -6.06
CA PRO A 53 16.17 6.37 -7.31
C PRO A 53 15.05 5.43 -7.75
N ASP A 54 14.99 4.22 -7.20
CA ASP A 54 14.01 3.16 -7.53
C ASP A 54 13.89 2.92 -9.04
N GLN A 55 15.03 3.00 -9.76
CA GLN A 55 15.04 2.84 -11.20
C GLN A 55 14.76 1.40 -11.59
N VAL A 56 13.65 1.18 -12.28
CA VAL A 56 13.22 -0.15 -12.71
C VAL A 56 13.83 -0.51 -14.06
N GLU A 57 14.18 -1.80 -14.19
CA GLU A 57 14.56 -2.43 -15.47
C GLU A 57 13.61 -3.60 -15.73
N ILE A 58 13.09 -3.70 -16.97
CA ILE A 58 12.30 -4.83 -17.44
C ILE A 58 13.26 -5.84 -18.09
N LEU A 59 13.29 -7.07 -17.55
CA LEU A 59 14.23 -8.10 -17.98
C LEU A 59 13.62 -9.13 -18.94
N SER A 60 12.29 -9.25 -18.98
CA SER A 60 11.58 -10.23 -19.82
C SER A 60 10.11 -9.87 -20.00
N GLY A 61 9.42 -10.58 -20.87
CA GLY A 61 7.97 -10.47 -21.07
C GLY A 61 7.55 -9.32 -21.96
N VAL A 62 8.51 -8.66 -22.62
CA VAL A 62 8.27 -7.56 -23.57
C VAL A 62 9.04 -7.82 -24.87
N TYR A 63 8.55 -7.27 -25.97
CA TYR A 63 9.16 -7.34 -27.30
C TYR A 63 8.90 -6.04 -28.07
N GLU A 64 9.93 -5.55 -28.73
CA GLU A 64 9.81 -4.36 -29.59
C GLU A 64 9.28 -4.75 -30.98
N LYS A 65 8.21 -4.10 -31.39
CA LYS A 65 7.61 -4.23 -32.71
C LYS A 65 7.38 -2.83 -33.29
N GLU A 66 7.98 -2.54 -34.43
CA GLU A 66 7.80 -1.26 -35.12
C GLU A 66 8.15 -0.02 -34.27
N GLY A 67 9.19 -0.15 -33.41
CA GLY A 67 9.64 0.92 -32.51
C GLY A 67 8.81 1.11 -31.25
N ILE A 68 7.83 0.22 -30.99
CA ILE A 68 6.99 0.24 -29.80
C ILE A 68 7.20 -1.08 -29.04
N GLN A 69 7.40 -0.99 -27.72
CA GLN A 69 7.56 -2.16 -26.86
C GLN A 69 6.19 -2.61 -26.33
N TYR A 70 5.90 -3.89 -26.54
CA TYR A 70 4.65 -4.54 -26.12
C TYR A 70 4.90 -5.73 -25.21
N THR A 71 3.92 -6.01 -24.32
CA THR A 71 3.88 -7.26 -23.58
C THR A 71 3.69 -8.45 -24.52
N THR A 72 4.32 -9.59 -24.19
CA THR A 72 4.25 -10.81 -25.02
C THR A 72 3.21 -11.82 -24.53
N GLY A 73 2.60 -11.60 -23.37
CA GLY A 73 1.73 -12.60 -22.71
C GLY A 73 2.50 -13.63 -21.88
N THR A 74 3.84 -13.52 -21.83
CA THR A 74 4.71 -14.35 -20.98
C THR A 74 5.10 -13.60 -19.71
N PRO A 75 5.69 -14.26 -18.69
CA PRO A 75 6.05 -13.59 -17.43
C PRO A 75 6.97 -12.38 -17.62
N ILE A 76 6.58 -11.26 -17.03
CA ILE A 76 7.34 -10.02 -17.00
C ILE A 76 8.19 -10.00 -15.74
N SER A 77 9.52 -10.01 -15.88
CA SER A 77 10.45 -9.85 -14.78
C SER A 77 10.97 -8.42 -14.70
N MET A 78 10.96 -7.87 -13.49
CA MET A 78 11.46 -6.51 -13.23
C MET A 78 12.43 -6.51 -12.05
N VAL A 79 13.41 -5.62 -12.10
CA VAL A 79 14.42 -5.45 -11.05
C VAL A 79 14.67 -3.99 -10.74
N ILE A 80 14.96 -3.70 -9.47
CA ILE A 80 15.48 -2.42 -8.97
C ILE A 80 16.73 -2.72 -8.15
N TYR A 81 17.88 -2.19 -8.56
CA TYR A 81 19.13 -2.32 -7.80
C TYR A 81 19.16 -1.36 -6.62
N ASN A 82 19.51 -1.87 -5.44
CA ASN A 82 19.69 -1.05 -4.25
C ASN A 82 20.99 -0.25 -4.36
N LYS A 83 20.95 1.07 -4.14
CA LYS A 83 22.11 1.96 -4.25
C LYS A 83 22.52 2.57 -2.90
N ASP A 84 21.59 2.87 -2.01
CA ASP A 84 21.83 3.50 -0.70
C ASP A 84 21.66 2.49 0.46
N GLN A 85 22.61 1.57 0.58
CA GLN A 85 22.63 0.54 1.63
C GLN A 85 23.58 0.97 2.74
N LYS A 86 23.06 1.37 3.91
CA LYS A 86 23.85 1.67 5.11
C LYS A 86 23.71 0.52 6.11
N SER A 87 24.54 -0.51 5.97
CA SER A 87 24.50 -1.70 6.83
C SER A 87 25.01 -1.45 8.25
N SER A 88 25.85 -0.43 8.46
CA SER A 88 26.39 -0.04 9.78
C SER A 88 25.33 0.42 10.78
N ASP A 89 24.20 0.93 10.32
CA ASP A 89 23.14 1.48 11.18
C ASP A 89 22.38 0.41 11.98
N TYR A 90 22.72 -0.88 11.79
CA TYR A 90 22.00 -2.02 12.37
C TYR A 90 22.82 -2.89 13.32
N ASP A 91 24.03 -2.49 13.71
CA ASP A 91 24.90 -3.32 14.57
C ASP A 91 24.28 -3.58 15.94
N ASP A 92 23.65 -2.58 16.57
CA ASP A 92 22.95 -2.73 17.86
C ASP A 92 21.73 -3.65 17.79
N THR A 93 21.08 -3.73 16.62
CA THR A 93 19.87 -4.56 16.43
C THR A 93 20.20 -6.00 16.05
N LYS A 94 21.46 -6.33 15.83
CA LYS A 94 21.90 -7.67 15.40
C LYS A 94 21.61 -8.75 16.43
N GLU A 95 21.80 -8.41 17.70
CA GLU A 95 21.63 -9.36 18.81
C GLU A 95 20.30 -9.23 19.55
N LYS A 96 19.52 -8.15 19.32
CA LYS A 96 18.27 -7.86 19.99
C LYS A 96 17.09 -7.96 19.04
N PHE A 97 15.88 -8.18 19.57
CA PHE A 97 14.65 -8.17 18.79
C PHE A 97 13.95 -6.82 18.94
N ARG A 98 13.74 -6.13 17.85
CA ARG A 98 13.04 -4.84 17.86
C ARG A 98 11.54 -5.03 18.14
N PRO A 99 10.97 -4.41 19.18
CA PRO A 99 9.54 -4.48 19.45
C PRO A 99 8.71 -4.00 18.24
N GLY A 100 7.68 -4.77 17.89
CA GLY A 100 6.81 -4.44 16.76
C GLY A 100 7.38 -4.73 15.37
N HIS A 101 8.62 -5.20 15.26
CA HIS A 101 9.21 -5.76 14.04
C HIS A 101 9.05 -7.28 13.97
N ALA A 102 9.30 -7.87 12.81
CA ALA A 102 9.21 -9.32 12.60
C ALA A 102 10.52 -10.06 12.93
N ASP A 103 11.44 -9.45 13.68
CA ASP A 103 12.75 -10.02 13.97
C ASP A 103 12.67 -11.38 14.66
N TYR A 104 11.89 -11.45 15.73
CA TYR A 104 11.67 -12.68 16.51
C TYR A 104 10.97 -13.76 15.69
N THR A 105 9.90 -13.39 15.00
CA THR A 105 9.09 -14.34 14.22
C THR A 105 9.84 -14.93 13.04
N TYR A 106 10.70 -14.13 12.36
CA TYR A 106 11.53 -14.63 11.27
C TYR A 106 12.61 -15.57 11.78
N LEU A 107 13.32 -15.20 12.85
CA LEU A 107 14.33 -16.07 13.44
C LEU A 107 13.71 -17.39 13.91
N SER A 108 12.56 -17.34 14.60
CA SER A 108 11.88 -18.52 15.10
C SER A 108 11.35 -19.43 14.00
N LYS A 109 10.88 -18.87 12.89
CA LYS A 109 10.33 -19.62 11.76
C LYS A 109 11.40 -20.22 10.85
N TYR A 110 12.42 -19.43 10.52
CA TYR A 110 13.41 -19.79 9.51
C TYR A 110 14.78 -20.19 10.07
N GLY A 111 15.00 -20.03 11.39
CA GLY A 111 16.30 -20.29 12.04
C GLY A 111 17.38 -19.22 11.71
N ILE A 112 17.08 -18.30 10.80
CA ILE A 112 17.98 -17.24 10.35
C ILE A 112 17.19 -15.98 10.02
N ARG A 113 17.76 -14.81 10.25
CA ARG A 113 17.27 -13.52 9.76
C ARG A 113 18.39 -12.66 9.24
N ASP A 114 18.13 -11.81 8.27
CA ASP A 114 19.03 -10.71 7.91
C ASP A 114 18.82 -9.57 8.92
N PRO A 115 19.84 -9.20 9.71
CA PRO A 115 19.71 -8.10 10.67
C PRO A 115 19.69 -6.72 10.01
N ARG A 116 20.11 -6.63 8.74
CA ARG A 116 20.24 -5.36 8.01
C ARG A 116 18.85 -4.91 7.53
N GLY A 117 18.34 -3.82 8.08
CA GLY A 117 17.10 -3.18 7.63
C GLY A 117 15.83 -4.03 7.63
N GLY A 118 15.89 -5.26 8.15
CA GLY A 118 14.74 -6.16 8.23
C GLY A 118 14.51 -7.08 7.02
N GLY A 119 15.40 -7.13 6.06
CA GLY A 119 15.36 -8.10 4.95
C GLY A 119 14.07 -8.00 4.12
N ARG A 120 13.41 -9.17 3.91
CA ARG A 120 12.14 -9.28 3.16
C ARG A 120 10.95 -8.57 3.79
N GLN A 121 10.93 -8.41 5.10
CA GLN A 121 9.83 -7.76 5.82
C GLN A 121 9.87 -6.22 5.78
N SER A 122 10.92 -5.66 5.20
CA SER A 122 11.08 -4.21 5.05
C SER A 122 10.04 -3.62 4.10
N ALA A 123 9.58 -2.40 4.41
CA ALA A 123 8.70 -1.63 3.53
C ALA A 123 9.29 -1.35 2.14
N ARG A 124 10.60 -1.54 1.95
CA ARG A 124 11.28 -1.48 0.64
C ARG A 124 10.66 -2.41 -0.40
N GLU A 125 10.17 -3.57 0.04
CA GLU A 125 9.49 -4.55 -0.81
C GLU A 125 8.30 -3.95 -1.56
N THR A 126 7.61 -2.97 -0.97
CA THR A 126 6.46 -2.32 -1.60
C THR A 126 6.77 -1.62 -2.92
N ALA A 127 8.04 -1.29 -3.21
CA ALA A 127 8.44 -0.76 -4.51
C ALA A 127 8.05 -1.73 -5.65
N MET A 128 8.26 -3.02 -5.45
CA MET A 128 7.92 -4.01 -6.47
C MET A 128 6.41 -4.27 -6.57
N ARG A 129 5.63 -4.04 -5.50
CA ARG A 129 4.17 -4.02 -5.57
C ARG A 129 3.66 -2.84 -6.41
N VAL A 130 4.28 -1.67 -6.25
CA VAL A 130 3.95 -0.49 -7.06
C VAL A 130 4.30 -0.75 -8.54
N ALA A 131 5.45 -1.36 -8.82
CA ALA A 131 5.83 -1.73 -10.18
C ALA A 131 4.82 -2.71 -10.83
N ALA A 132 4.44 -3.77 -10.11
CA ALA A 132 3.40 -4.70 -10.57
C ALA A 132 2.03 -4.00 -10.73
N GLY A 133 1.67 -3.09 -9.81
CA GLY A 133 0.46 -2.28 -9.88
C GLY A 133 0.41 -1.36 -11.09
N ALA A 134 1.55 -0.81 -11.53
CA ALA A 134 1.64 -0.01 -12.76
C ALA A 134 1.26 -0.82 -14.01
N ILE A 135 1.68 -2.09 -14.08
CA ILE A 135 1.27 -3.01 -15.15
C ILE A 135 -0.22 -3.31 -15.05
N ALA A 136 -0.73 -3.60 -13.84
CA ALA A 136 -2.15 -3.89 -13.63
C ALA A 136 -3.05 -2.73 -14.11
N ARG A 137 -2.66 -1.48 -13.86
CA ARG A 137 -3.39 -0.29 -14.35
C ARG A 137 -3.51 -0.24 -15.88
N LYS A 138 -2.51 -0.73 -16.60
CA LYS A 138 -2.58 -0.80 -18.07
C LYS A 138 -3.52 -1.91 -18.57
N ILE A 139 -3.82 -2.91 -17.74
CA ILE A 139 -4.79 -3.97 -18.08
C ILE A 139 -6.24 -3.49 -17.88
N ILE A 140 -6.47 -2.56 -16.96
CA ILE A 140 -7.79 -2.02 -16.61
C ILE A 140 -7.82 -0.49 -16.74
N PRO A 141 -7.50 0.07 -17.91
CA PRO A 141 -7.30 1.52 -18.08
C PRO A 141 -8.57 2.35 -17.82
N GLU A 142 -9.76 1.73 -17.92
CA GLU A 142 -11.04 2.39 -17.69
C GLU A 142 -11.32 2.62 -16.20
N ILE A 143 -10.67 1.85 -15.32
CA ILE A 143 -10.87 1.96 -13.86
C ILE A 143 -9.90 2.99 -13.29
N GLU A 144 -10.42 4.08 -12.80
CA GLU A 144 -9.66 5.10 -12.11
C GLU A 144 -9.47 4.74 -10.64
N ILE A 145 -8.22 4.58 -10.19
CA ILE A 145 -7.91 4.23 -8.80
C ILE A 145 -7.15 5.39 -8.15
N LYS A 146 -7.74 5.98 -7.11
CA LYS A 146 -7.14 7.04 -6.28
C LYS A 146 -6.94 6.56 -4.85
N GLY A 147 -5.92 7.09 -4.19
CA GLY A 147 -5.65 6.84 -2.78
C GLY A 147 -5.38 8.14 -2.05
N ALA A 148 -5.87 8.26 -0.83
CA ALA A 148 -5.68 9.42 0.02
C ALA A 148 -5.47 9.02 1.48
N LEU A 149 -4.65 9.80 2.20
CA LEU A 149 -4.54 9.69 3.65
C LEU A 149 -5.73 10.43 4.27
N VAL A 150 -6.56 9.70 5.02
CA VAL A 150 -7.80 10.24 5.59
C VAL A 150 -7.77 10.37 7.12
N GLN A 151 -6.74 9.81 7.74
CA GLN A 151 -6.50 9.96 9.18
C GLN A 151 -5.01 9.81 9.49
N LEU A 152 -4.50 10.68 10.34
CA LEU A 152 -3.14 10.65 10.88
C LEU A 152 -3.21 10.61 12.41
N GLY A 153 -2.80 9.50 13.02
CA GLY A 153 -2.99 9.29 14.45
C GLY A 153 -4.48 9.37 14.83
N ASP A 154 -4.81 10.31 15.69
CA ASP A 154 -6.19 10.61 16.15
C ASP A 154 -6.90 11.69 15.32
N LEU A 155 -6.19 12.34 14.37
CA LEU A 155 -6.71 13.44 13.56
C LEU A 155 -7.31 12.94 12.25
N LYS A 156 -8.61 13.10 12.07
CA LYS A 156 -9.35 12.73 10.85
C LYS A 156 -9.58 13.96 9.98
N ILE A 157 -9.70 13.74 8.67
CA ILE A 157 -10.17 14.77 7.73
C ILE A 157 -11.67 15.06 7.92
N ASP A 158 -12.09 16.19 7.41
CA ASP A 158 -13.50 16.47 7.14
C ASP A 158 -13.83 16.01 5.71
N LYS A 159 -14.55 14.90 5.58
CA LYS A 159 -14.89 14.31 4.26
C LYS A 159 -15.76 15.25 3.39
N THR A 160 -16.43 16.25 3.99
CA THR A 160 -17.19 17.25 3.22
C THR A 160 -16.30 18.23 2.45
N LYS A 161 -14.99 18.27 2.81
CA LYS A 161 -13.98 19.12 2.19
C LYS A 161 -13.02 18.32 1.27
N TRP A 162 -13.47 17.17 0.81
CA TRP A 162 -12.67 16.32 -0.07
C TRP A 162 -12.40 17.01 -1.41
N ASP A 163 -11.12 17.15 -1.75
CA ASP A 163 -10.63 17.73 -3.00
C ASP A 163 -9.65 16.75 -3.66
N ASP A 164 -10.06 16.15 -4.77
CA ASP A 164 -9.26 15.18 -5.54
C ASP A 164 -7.97 15.78 -6.10
N ASP A 165 -7.97 17.05 -6.50
CA ASP A 165 -6.82 17.71 -7.11
C ASP A 165 -5.76 18.03 -6.06
N PHE A 166 -6.21 18.44 -4.87
CA PHE A 166 -5.34 18.77 -3.75
C PHE A 166 -4.52 17.58 -3.21
N ILE A 167 -4.97 16.33 -3.43
CA ILE A 167 -4.27 15.12 -2.94
C ILE A 167 -2.79 15.10 -3.37
N ASN A 168 -2.47 15.54 -4.59
CA ASN A 168 -1.10 15.51 -5.11
C ASN A 168 -0.31 16.80 -4.83
N GLU A 169 -0.90 17.80 -4.18
CA GLU A 169 -0.28 19.12 -3.95
C GLU A 169 0.33 19.26 -2.54
N ASN A 170 0.20 18.26 -1.68
CA ASN A 170 0.68 18.30 -0.32
C ASN A 170 1.48 17.04 0.07
N PRO A 171 2.35 17.12 1.09
CA PRO A 171 3.27 16.03 1.44
C PRO A 171 2.59 14.80 2.06
N PHE A 172 1.31 14.89 2.40
CA PHE A 172 0.55 13.82 3.06
C PHE A 172 -0.40 13.08 2.12
N TRP A 173 -0.55 13.49 0.85
CA TRP A 173 -1.64 13.01 -0.02
C TRP A 173 -3.01 13.12 0.65
N CYS A 174 -3.22 14.20 1.39
CA CYS A 174 -4.44 14.51 2.10
C CYS A 174 -5.44 15.23 1.18
N PRO A 175 -6.73 14.82 1.14
CA PRO A 175 -7.72 15.49 0.31
C PRO A 175 -8.34 16.72 0.97
N ASP A 176 -8.06 16.98 2.27
CA ASP A 176 -8.62 18.09 3.04
C ASP A 176 -7.54 19.12 3.37
N LYS A 177 -7.56 20.25 2.68
CA LYS A 177 -6.62 21.36 2.90
C LYS A 177 -6.62 21.88 4.34
N SER A 178 -7.76 21.83 5.03
CA SER A 178 -7.88 22.33 6.40
C SER A 178 -7.20 21.43 7.44
N ALA A 179 -6.88 20.18 7.09
CA ALA A 179 -6.23 19.24 8.00
C ALA A 179 -4.69 19.38 8.03
N ILE A 180 -4.08 19.99 7.02
CA ILE A 180 -2.63 19.99 6.82
C ILE A 180 -1.86 20.53 8.03
N ASN A 181 -2.19 21.73 8.49
CA ASN A 181 -1.45 22.37 9.58
C ASN A 181 -1.50 21.53 10.87
N SER A 182 -2.66 20.96 11.21
CA SER A 182 -2.79 20.13 12.40
C SER A 182 -2.02 18.81 12.28
N TRP A 183 -1.88 18.27 11.06
CA TRP A 183 -1.08 17.08 10.80
C TRP A 183 0.42 17.36 10.85
N GLU A 184 0.85 18.52 10.36
CA GLU A 184 2.25 18.98 10.48
C GLU A 184 2.63 19.17 11.96
N ASP A 185 1.79 19.85 12.74
CA ASP A 185 2.02 20.03 14.18
C ASP A 185 2.10 18.68 14.91
N LYS A 186 1.20 17.75 14.57
CA LYS A 186 1.20 16.40 15.15
C LYS A 186 2.49 15.64 14.84
N ILE A 187 2.96 15.65 13.59
CA ILE A 187 4.19 14.96 13.19
C ILE A 187 5.41 15.62 13.88
N ASN A 188 5.49 16.94 13.90
CA ASN A 188 6.58 17.65 14.55
C ASN A 188 6.64 17.32 16.05
N SER A 189 5.51 17.33 16.76
CA SER A 189 5.46 16.90 18.17
C SER A 189 5.95 15.46 18.36
N LEU A 190 5.55 14.53 17.50
CA LEU A 190 5.99 13.14 17.58
C LEU A 190 7.49 12.97 17.29
N VAL A 191 8.03 13.76 16.36
CA VAL A 191 9.48 13.78 16.07
C VAL A 191 10.26 14.26 17.29
N ASP A 192 9.81 15.33 17.95
CA ASP A 192 10.42 15.88 19.16
C ASP A 192 10.35 14.87 20.32
N GLU A 193 9.25 14.14 20.44
CA GLU A 193 9.07 13.07 21.43
C GLU A 193 9.86 11.80 21.12
N GLY A 194 10.41 11.68 19.90
CA GLY A 194 11.03 10.45 19.41
C GLY A 194 10.06 9.30 19.21
N ASP A 195 8.80 9.59 18.84
CA ASP A 195 7.70 8.62 18.69
C ASP A 195 7.13 8.61 17.26
N SER A 196 6.04 7.90 17.05
CA SER A 196 5.36 7.78 15.76
C SER A 196 3.86 7.58 15.93
N CYS A 197 3.08 7.79 14.88
CA CYS A 197 1.66 7.44 14.83
C CYS A 197 1.34 6.56 13.64
N GLY A 198 0.16 5.95 13.68
CA GLY A 198 -0.43 5.23 12.56
C GLY A 198 -1.25 6.14 11.66
N ALA A 199 -1.82 5.53 10.62
CA ALA A 199 -2.61 6.26 9.63
C ALA A 199 -3.72 5.39 9.06
N ILE A 200 -4.76 6.03 8.51
CA ILE A 200 -5.77 5.36 7.68
C ILE A 200 -5.67 5.93 6.26
N ILE A 201 -5.60 5.02 5.30
CA ILE A 201 -5.63 5.32 3.88
C ILE A 201 -6.96 4.87 3.32
N GLU A 202 -7.59 5.69 2.49
CA GLU A 202 -8.79 5.35 1.73
C GLU A 202 -8.42 5.23 0.25
N ILE A 203 -8.86 4.13 -0.38
CA ILE A 203 -8.73 3.89 -1.82
C ILE A 203 -10.12 3.93 -2.42
N ILE A 204 -10.26 4.68 -3.51
CA ILE A 204 -11.49 4.75 -4.30
C ILE A 204 -11.18 4.27 -5.71
N ALA A 205 -11.91 3.24 -6.18
CA ALA A 205 -11.87 2.81 -7.57
C ALA A 205 -13.19 3.21 -8.26
N LYS A 206 -13.08 4.08 -9.25
CA LYS A 206 -14.22 4.60 -10.04
C LYS A 206 -14.35 3.84 -11.35
N ASN A 207 -15.53 3.90 -11.96
CA ASN A 207 -15.85 3.26 -13.26
C ASN A 207 -15.72 1.73 -13.21
N VAL A 208 -15.90 1.12 -12.06
CA VAL A 208 -15.87 -0.33 -11.91
C VAL A 208 -17.11 -0.94 -12.53
N PRO A 209 -17.00 -1.89 -13.48
CA PRO A 209 -18.17 -2.53 -14.05
C PRO A 209 -18.91 -3.41 -13.02
N VAL A 210 -20.20 -3.61 -13.23
CA VAL A 210 -20.97 -4.60 -12.47
C VAL A 210 -20.48 -6.01 -12.80
N GLY A 211 -20.35 -6.87 -11.79
CA GLY A 211 -20.16 -8.31 -12.01
C GLY A 211 -18.73 -8.81 -11.79
N LEU A 212 -17.80 -7.99 -11.28
CA LEU A 212 -16.47 -8.46 -10.85
C LEU A 212 -16.57 -9.17 -9.50
N GLY A 213 -15.82 -10.25 -9.35
CA GLY A 213 -15.87 -11.12 -8.18
C GLY A 213 -16.81 -12.30 -8.38
N ALA A 214 -16.92 -13.15 -7.37
CA ALA A 214 -17.77 -14.34 -7.41
C ALA A 214 -18.35 -14.62 -6.00
N PRO A 215 -19.49 -15.30 -5.89
CA PRO A 215 -20.04 -15.63 -4.58
C PRO A 215 -19.16 -16.61 -3.82
N VAL A 216 -19.16 -16.49 -2.51
CA VAL A 216 -18.55 -17.31 -1.47
C VAL A 216 -17.02 -17.30 -1.50
N TYR A 217 -16.36 -17.97 -2.43
CA TYR A 217 -14.90 -18.20 -2.36
C TYR A 217 -14.04 -17.26 -3.23
N GLY A 218 -14.64 -16.51 -4.13
CA GLY A 218 -13.98 -15.51 -4.96
C GLY A 218 -14.59 -14.13 -4.78
N LYS A 219 -15.04 -13.82 -3.57
CA LYS A 219 -15.63 -12.51 -3.24
C LYS A 219 -14.61 -11.40 -3.44
N LEU A 220 -15.02 -10.35 -4.15
CA LEU A 220 -14.14 -9.21 -4.44
C LEU A 220 -13.65 -8.51 -3.15
N ASP A 221 -14.52 -8.37 -2.14
CA ASP A 221 -14.14 -7.81 -0.84
C ASP A 221 -13.10 -8.68 -0.10
N SER A 222 -13.22 -10.01 -0.20
CA SER A 222 -12.25 -10.95 0.36
C SER A 222 -10.89 -10.85 -0.34
N ASP A 223 -10.86 -10.79 -1.67
CA ASP A 223 -9.65 -10.69 -2.46
C ASP A 223 -8.95 -9.34 -2.22
N LEU A 224 -9.71 -8.24 -2.18
CA LEU A 224 -9.20 -6.91 -1.82
C LEU A 224 -8.64 -6.90 -0.39
N GLY A 225 -9.38 -7.46 0.58
CA GLY A 225 -8.94 -7.60 1.96
C GLY A 225 -7.63 -8.37 2.07
N SER A 226 -7.52 -9.52 1.39
CA SER A 226 -6.31 -10.35 1.36
C SER A 226 -5.12 -9.61 0.73
N ALA A 227 -5.31 -8.95 -0.40
CA ALA A 227 -4.27 -8.22 -1.09
C ALA A 227 -3.74 -7.06 -0.24
N ILE A 228 -4.64 -6.26 0.35
CA ILE A 228 -4.28 -5.09 1.17
C ILE A 228 -3.65 -5.53 2.50
N MET A 229 -4.19 -6.57 3.18
CA MET A 229 -3.58 -7.12 4.40
C MET A 229 -2.17 -7.68 4.18
N SER A 230 -1.81 -8.03 2.97
CA SER A 230 -0.46 -8.47 2.61
C SER A 230 0.57 -7.32 2.53
N ILE A 231 0.12 -6.07 2.52
CA ILE A 231 1.01 -4.89 2.52
C ILE A 231 1.64 -4.74 3.91
N ASN A 232 2.94 -4.43 3.94
CA ASN A 232 3.67 -4.24 5.18
C ASN A 232 3.01 -3.20 6.09
N ALA A 233 2.96 -3.49 7.40
CA ALA A 233 2.37 -2.65 8.45
C ALA A 233 0.84 -2.47 8.42
N VAL A 234 0.11 -2.97 7.45
CA VAL A 234 -1.35 -2.98 7.47
C VAL A 234 -1.87 -3.88 8.59
N LYS A 235 -2.90 -3.42 9.32
CA LYS A 235 -3.47 -4.10 10.50
C LYS A 235 -5.00 -4.22 10.48
N GLY A 236 -5.66 -3.58 9.52
CA GLY A 236 -7.10 -3.66 9.37
C GLY A 236 -7.51 -3.20 7.98
N VAL A 237 -8.58 -3.76 7.45
CA VAL A 237 -9.18 -3.40 6.17
C VAL A 237 -10.69 -3.27 6.35
N GLU A 238 -11.29 -2.27 5.77
CA GLU A 238 -12.71 -2.00 5.75
C GLU A 238 -13.19 -1.75 4.32
N ILE A 239 -14.37 -2.26 4.01
CA ILE A 239 -15.06 -2.02 2.73
C ILE A 239 -16.31 -1.18 3.01
N GLY A 240 -16.50 -0.09 2.27
CA GLY A 240 -17.63 0.83 2.49
C GLY A 240 -17.63 1.41 3.90
N ASN A 241 -18.76 1.30 4.60
CA ASN A 241 -18.89 1.75 5.99
C ASN A 241 -18.03 0.93 6.97
N GLY A 242 -17.61 -0.29 6.60
CA GLY A 242 -16.76 -1.13 7.43
C GLY A 242 -17.35 -1.36 8.82
N PHE A 243 -16.56 -1.11 9.88
CA PHE A 243 -17.02 -1.28 11.26
C PHE A 243 -18.13 -0.29 11.67
N ASP A 244 -18.25 0.87 11.02
CA ASP A 244 -19.30 1.83 11.33
C ASP A 244 -20.71 1.31 10.95
N ALA A 245 -20.80 0.29 10.09
CA ALA A 245 -22.07 -0.34 9.73
C ALA A 245 -22.84 -0.90 10.95
N VAL A 246 -22.14 -1.28 12.03
CA VAL A 246 -22.79 -1.81 13.25
C VAL A 246 -23.61 -0.75 14.00
N ASN A 247 -23.36 0.52 13.75
CA ASN A 247 -24.08 1.63 14.37
C ASN A 247 -25.37 1.99 13.62
N LEU A 248 -25.59 1.41 12.42
CA LEU A 248 -26.71 1.72 11.55
C LEU A 248 -27.83 0.67 11.70
N LYS A 249 -29.07 1.12 11.57
CA LYS A 249 -30.21 0.22 11.38
C LYS A 249 -30.20 -0.35 9.97
N GLY A 250 -30.82 -1.51 9.77
CA GLY A 250 -30.91 -2.11 8.43
C GLY A 250 -31.53 -1.20 7.38
N SER A 251 -32.51 -0.35 7.77
CA SER A 251 -33.12 0.67 6.91
C SER A 251 -32.18 1.82 6.55
N GLU A 252 -31.15 2.06 7.35
CA GLU A 252 -30.16 3.14 7.15
C GLU A 252 -28.94 2.62 6.37
N ASN A 253 -28.57 1.35 6.56
CA ASN A 253 -27.43 0.73 5.91
C ASN A 253 -27.72 0.21 4.50
N GLY A 254 -28.99 0.00 4.14
CA GLY A 254 -29.36 -0.50 2.82
C GLY A 254 -29.09 0.54 1.72
N ASP A 255 -28.39 0.10 0.66
CA ASP A 255 -28.16 0.96 -0.52
C ASP A 255 -29.38 0.88 -1.44
N GLU A 256 -30.36 1.78 -1.23
CA GLU A 256 -31.59 1.85 -2.02
C GLU A 256 -31.30 2.16 -3.48
N MET A 257 -32.17 1.68 -4.38
CA MET A 257 -32.01 1.84 -5.82
C MET A 257 -33.22 2.54 -6.46
N ARG A 258 -32.95 3.30 -7.51
CA ARG A 258 -33.95 3.90 -8.41
C ARG A 258 -33.50 3.80 -9.86
N MET A 259 -34.42 3.86 -10.78
CA MET A 259 -34.08 4.01 -12.19
C MET A 259 -33.77 5.47 -12.51
N LYS A 260 -32.60 5.75 -13.09
CA LYS A 260 -32.20 7.06 -13.60
C LYS A 260 -31.68 6.90 -15.03
N ASN A 261 -32.26 7.61 -15.98
CA ASN A 261 -31.85 7.53 -17.40
C ASN A 261 -31.80 6.08 -17.92
N ASN A 262 -32.80 5.30 -17.63
CA ASN A 262 -32.95 3.88 -17.99
C ASN A 262 -31.86 2.95 -17.46
N LYS A 263 -31.14 3.37 -16.42
CA LYS A 263 -30.11 2.55 -15.72
C LYS A 263 -30.40 2.52 -14.21
N PRO A 264 -30.08 1.42 -13.52
CA PRO A 264 -30.09 1.39 -12.07
C PRO A 264 -29.13 2.43 -11.50
N ALA A 265 -29.56 3.16 -10.47
CA ALA A 265 -28.75 4.10 -9.72
C ALA A 265 -28.97 3.88 -8.23
N PHE A 266 -27.91 3.81 -7.47
CA PHE A 266 -27.95 3.69 -6.02
C PHE A 266 -28.05 5.08 -5.38
N LEU A 267 -28.76 5.18 -4.26
CA LEU A 267 -28.96 6.42 -3.51
C LEU A 267 -27.89 6.62 -2.43
N SER A 268 -27.19 5.56 -2.05
CA SER A 268 -26.06 5.54 -1.11
C SER A 268 -25.02 4.50 -1.55
N ASN A 269 -23.88 4.45 -0.89
CA ASN A 269 -22.82 3.46 -1.15
C ASN A 269 -22.25 2.93 0.17
N ASN A 270 -23.11 2.54 1.09
CA ASN A 270 -22.73 2.03 2.40
C ASN A 270 -21.93 0.71 2.30
N SER A 271 -22.25 -0.11 1.30
CA SER A 271 -21.59 -1.38 1.01
C SER A 271 -20.24 -1.21 0.26
N GLY A 272 -19.87 0.03 -0.07
CA GLY A 272 -18.58 0.33 -0.73
C GLY A 272 -18.44 -0.31 -2.11
N GLY A 273 -19.52 -0.36 -2.89
CA GLY A 273 -19.52 -0.83 -4.28
C GLY A 273 -19.55 -2.36 -4.43
N ILE A 274 -19.70 -3.14 -3.35
CA ILE A 274 -19.67 -4.59 -3.38
C ILE A 274 -20.89 -5.17 -2.66
N LEU A 275 -21.68 -5.95 -3.36
CA LEU A 275 -22.86 -6.64 -2.83
C LEU A 275 -22.71 -8.15 -3.05
N GLY A 276 -22.79 -8.94 -1.98
CA GLY A 276 -22.62 -10.39 -2.05
C GLY A 276 -21.28 -10.86 -2.59
N GLY A 277 -20.22 -10.02 -2.49
CA GLY A 277 -18.89 -10.28 -3.03
C GLY A 277 -18.70 -9.93 -4.49
N ILE A 278 -19.68 -9.23 -5.10
CA ILE A 278 -19.70 -8.87 -6.53
C ILE A 278 -19.82 -7.34 -6.65
N SER A 279 -19.08 -6.73 -7.56
CA SER A 279 -19.15 -5.29 -7.81
C SER A 279 -20.52 -4.87 -8.30
N SER A 280 -21.05 -3.78 -7.72
CA SER A 280 -22.41 -3.24 -8.03
C SER A 280 -22.43 -2.21 -9.16
N GLY A 281 -21.26 -1.79 -9.66
CA GLY A 281 -21.13 -0.66 -10.60
C GLY A 281 -21.00 0.70 -9.92
N GLN A 282 -21.02 0.75 -8.59
CA GLN A 282 -20.68 1.91 -7.81
C GLN A 282 -19.15 1.99 -7.59
N ASP A 283 -18.68 3.12 -7.10
CA ASP A 283 -17.29 3.25 -6.68
C ASP A 283 -16.96 2.21 -5.59
N ILE A 284 -15.87 1.50 -5.76
CA ILE A 284 -15.36 0.63 -4.70
C ILE A 284 -14.57 1.49 -3.72
N ILE A 285 -14.97 1.43 -2.45
CA ILE A 285 -14.35 2.19 -1.36
C ILE A 285 -13.73 1.22 -0.37
N VAL A 286 -12.41 1.30 -0.21
CA VAL A 286 -11.64 0.49 0.74
C VAL A 286 -10.82 1.40 1.65
N ARG A 287 -10.89 1.18 2.95
CA ARG A 287 -10.01 1.83 3.94
C ARG A 287 -9.12 0.79 4.60
N PHE A 288 -7.92 1.19 4.94
CA PHE A 288 -7.03 0.32 5.70
C PHE A 288 -6.15 1.09 6.68
N ALA A 289 -5.91 0.44 7.82
CA ALA A 289 -5.11 0.99 8.89
C ALA A 289 -3.66 0.54 8.78
N VAL A 290 -2.74 1.49 8.82
CA VAL A 290 -1.29 1.27 8.90
C VAL A 290 -0.84 1.55 10.33
N LYS A 291 -0.17 0.59 10.96
CA LYS A 291 0.33 0.75 12.33
C LYS A 291 1.43 1.82 12.40
N PRO A 292 1.67 2.42 13.58
CA PRO A 292 2.82 3.28 13.82
C PRO A 292 4.14 2.61 13.44
N THR A 293 5.09 3.38 12.94
CA THR A 293 6.46 2.90 12.70
C THR A 293 7.07 2.39 14.00
N SER A 294 7.61 1.17 13.95
CA SER A 294 8.16 0.53 15.16
C SER A 294 9.60 0.97 15.48
N SER A 295 10.31 1.62 14.56
CA SER A 295 11.62 2.21 14.82
C SER A 295 11.45 3.62 15.38
N ILE A 296 11.53 3.75 16.70
CA ILE A 296 11.38 5.01 17.43
C ILE A 296 12.57 5.22 18.38
N ARG A 297 12.82 6.46 18.79
CA ARG A 297 13.96 6.84 19.65
C ARG A 297 13.67 6.69 21.15
N LYS A 298 12.68 5.87 21.52
CA LYS A 298 12.31 5.61 22.91
C LYS A 298 12.90 4.29 23.38
N ASN A 299 13.46 4.26 24.58
CA ASN A 299 13.93 3.02 25.18
C ASN A 299 12.74 2.07 25.43
N ARG A 300 12.85 0.82 25.00
CA ARG A 300 11.81 -0.18 25.08
C ARG A 300 12.33 -1.52 25.54
N LYS A 301 11.52 -2.21 26.36
CA LYS A 301 11.82 -3.56 26.80
C LYS A 301 11.76 -4.56 25.64
N THR A 302 12.74 -5.46 25.61
CA THR A 302 12.84 -6.53 24.63
C THR A 302 13.64 -7.70 25.21
N ILE A 303 13.90 -8.70 24.36
CA ILE A 303 14.82 -9.80 24.66
C ILE A 303 15.94 -9.86 23.60
N ASP A 304 17.06 -10.41 23.97
CA ASP A 304 18.13 -10.73 23.04
C ASP A 304 18.00 -12.15 22.43
N LYS A 305 18.88 -12.53 21.53
CA LYS A 305 18.91 -13.86 20.90
C LYS A 305 19.14 -15.00 21.91
N THR A 306 19.69 -14.72 23.08
CA THR A 306 19.89 -15.70 24.16
C THR A 306 18.67 -15.80 25.07
N GLN A 307 17.56 -15.14 24.71
CA GLN A 307 16.30 -15.08 25.45
C GLN A 307 16.43 -14.42 26.84
N LYS A 308 17.33 -13.45 26.97
CA LYS A 308 17.47 -12.64 28.18
C LYS A 308 16.80 -11.29 28.00
N ASP A 309 16.18 -10.81 29.07
CA ASP A 309 15.59 -9.47 29.14
C ASP A 309 16.66 -8.39 28.88
N THR A 310 16.33 -7.44 28.03
CA THR A 310 17.17 -6.29 27.66
C THR A 310 16.32 -5.12 27.25
N GLU A 311 16.96 -4.03 26.84
CA GLU A 311 16.31 -2.84 26.30
C GLU A 311 16.95 -2.44 24.98
N ILE A 312 16.18 -1.71 24.17
CA ILE A 312 16.62 -1.15 22.87
C ILE A 312 15.99 0.24 22.69
N SER A 313 16.77 1.16 22.15
CA SER A 313 16.37 2.54 21.80
C SER A 313 16.52 2.80 20.32
#